data_3fde333d75c04b52889746ccfd610bd8
#
_entry.id   3fde333d75c04b52889746ccfd610bd8
#
_cell.length_a   1.000
_cell.length_b   1.000
_cell.length_c   1.000
_cell.angle_alpha   90.00
_cell.angle_beta   90.00
_cell.angle_gamma   90.00
#
_symmetry.space_group_name_H-M   'P 1'
#
loop_
_entity.id
_entity.type
_entity.pdbx_description
1 polymer ?
#
loop_
_entity_poly.entity_id
_entity_poly.type
_entity_poly.pdbx_seq_one_letter_code
_entity_poly.pdbx_strand_id
1 'polypeptide(L)'
;MVSLCKCFASRLFLPALLGLLLAAGMGASARPRPRYAVEGHEKPVALLHAGKTTYLVTERSVFRLEGARFVRKAQAAQPIRCAALLDTALWLGTPAGVLRLNTASFRPHPVALPGTEAAPDITALFRDARGGIWVGANGAGVFRWANGFFTQELHTPAINGGAATADSSVWIATSIGLSRKQGPEWTRYNEEGVANREIPDNIVEKLLPDNAGNLWVVMSDAICVFEATGRHAEAEAELPTVKFLGRPGNELFGVASLPGTGRLFATADGLLLLPNEPVNLASFAPATDKVEPKRLLIPLPQLPGTGNPVLLQVDQQRRLWLASEEGVTVLTAKAFQRLVQANNAARKSLTASLIP
;
A
#
# COMPACT_ATOMS: atom_id res chain seq x y z
N MET A 1 53.24 45.76 5.96
CA MET A 1 53.36 44.33 6.35
C MET A 1 52.11 43.62 5.94
N VAL A 2 52.28 42.74 5.00
CA VAL A 2 51.25 42.01 4.28
C VAL A 2 50.83 40.80 5.09
N SER A 3 49.51 40.52 5.24
CA SER A 3 49.05 39.21 5.64
C SER A 3 47.88 38.79 4.80
N LEU A 4 48.05 37.69 4.10
CA LEU A 4 47.13 37.02 3.21
C LEU A 4 45.97 36.38 3.97
N CYS A 5 44.76 36.68 3.51
CA CYS A 5 43.57 35.95 3.87
C CYS A 5 43.27 34.89 2.79
N LYS A 6 43.44 33.59 3.13
CA LYS A 6 43.05 32.49 2.24
C LYS A 6 41.55 32.18 2.41
N CYS A 7 40.81 32.41 1.36
CA CYS A 7 39.41 31.95 1.21
C CYS A 7 39.35 30.43 1.16
N PHE A 8 38.53 29.84 2.05
CA PHE A 8 38.01 28.49 1.91
C PHE A 8 36.66 28.59 1.15
N ALA A 9 36.68 28.21 -0.11
CA ALA A 9 35.48 28.10 -0.90
C ALA A 9 34.96 26.67 -0.85
N SER A 10 33.84 26.50 -0.18
CA SER A 10 32.62 25.75 -0.48
C SER A 10 32.72 24.46 -1.31
N ARG A 11 32.42 23.36 -0.66
CA ARG A 11 31.91 22.15 -1.27
C ARG A 11 30.42 22.04 -0.97
N LEU A 12 29.58 22.66 -1.76
CA LEU A 12 28.11 22.58 -1.60
C LEU A 12 27.38 22.87 -2.92
N PHE A 13 27.67 22.07 -3.99
CA PHE A 13 26.88 22.14 -5.23
C PHE A 13 27.00 20.86 -6.08
N LEU A 14 26.69 19.67 -5.56
CA LEU A 14 26.70 18.48 -6.43
C LEU A 14 25.34 17.74 -6.56
N PRO A 15 24.32 17.89 -5.73
CA PRO A 15 23.09 17.13 -5.97
C PRO A 15 22.14 17.77 -7.00
N ALA A 16 22.20 19.08 -7.23
CA ALA A 16 21.32 19.76 -8.18
C ALA A 16 21.68 19.53 -9.65
N LEU A 17 22.95 19.33 -9.97
CA LEU A 17 23.42 19.10 -11.35
C LEU A 17 23.10 17.70 -11.86
N LEU A 18 23.03 16.70 -10.97
CA LEU A 18 22.72 15.32 -11.34
C LEU A 18 21.26 15.13 -11.74
N GLY A 19 20.35 15.89 -11.13
CA GLY A 19 18.94 15.90 -11.51
C GLY A 19 18.69 16.50 -12.91
N LEU A 20 19.48 17.49 -13.31
CA LEU A 20 19.33 18.15 -14.60
C LEU A 20 19.89 17.33 -15.77
N LEU A 21 20.96 16.55 -15.55
CA LEU A 21 21.56 15.67 -16.55
C LEU A 21 20.72 14.44 -16.86
N LEU A 22 19.97 13.92 -15.87
CA LEU A 22 19.01 12.82 -16.07
C LEU A 22 17.78 13.29 -16.86
N ALA A 23 17.39 14.55 -16.79
CA ALA A 23 16.31 15.12 -17.57
C ALA A 23 16.71 15.36 -19.06
N ALA A 24 17.96 15.62 -19.34
CA ALA A 24 18.44 15.89 -20.70
C ALA A 24 18.68 14.62 -21.55
N GLY A 25 18.82 13.44 -20.94
CA GLY A 25 19.02 12.15 -21.62
C GLY A 25 17.74 11.43 -22.05
N MET A 26 16.56 11.92 -21.69
CA MET A 26 15.27 11.35 -22.08
C MET A 26 14.87 11.92 -23.44
N GLY A 27 15.52 11.44 -24.50
CA GLY A 27 15.21 11.79 -25.88
C GLY A 27 13.71 11.65 -26.22
N ALA A 28 13.24 12.58 -27.04
CA ALA A 28 11.90 12.94 -27.48
C ALA A 28 11.02 11.84 -28.08
N SER A 29 10.80 10.70 -27.40
CA SER A 29 9.89 9.64 -27.88
C SER A 29 9.08 8.97 -26.78
N ALA A 30 9.16 9.41 -25.52
CA ALA A 30 8.27 8.91 -24.50
C ALA A 30 6.92 9.61 -24.63
N ARG A 31 5.89 8.89 -25.11
CA ARG A 31 4.49 9.38 -25.03
C ARG A 31 4.25 9.84 -23.59
N PRO A 32 3.64 11.03 -23.40
CA PRO A 32 3.39 11.54 -22.06
C PRO A 32 2.68 10.47 -21.24
N ARG A 33 3.21 10.18 -20.06
CA ARG A 33 2.62 9.24 -19.13
C ARG A 33 1.27 9.83 -18.72
N PRO A 34 0.16 9.07 -18.74
CA PRO A 34 -1.10 9.62 -18.27
C PRO A 34 -0.95 9.95 -16.79
N ARG A 35 -0.91 11.23 -16.54
CA ARG A 35 -0.92 11.83 -15.21
C ARG A 35 -2.24 12.52 -15.03
N TYR A 36 -2.91 12.20 -13.94
CA TYR A 36 -4.19 12.79 -13.58
C TYR A 36 -3.96 13.72 -12.39
N ALA A 37 -4.18 15.00 -12.61
CA ALA A 37 -4.14 15.99 -11.54
C ALA A 37 -5.29 15.76 -10.57
N VAL A 38 -5.01 15.96 -9.28
CA VAL A 38 -5.98 15.91 -8.18
C VAL A 38 -5.96 17.27 -7.50
N GLU A 39 -7.13 17.84 -7.28
CA GLU A 39 -7.25 19.12 -6.59
C GLU A 39 -7.04 18.94 -5.07
N GLY A 40 -6.32 19.87 -4.44
CA GLY A 40 -6.31 20.04 -2.98
C GLY A 40 -5.17 19.40 -2.24
N HIS A 41 -4.24 18.70 -2.91
CA HIS A 41 -3.06 18.07 -2.27
C HIS A 41 -3.42 17.23 -1.01
N GLU A 42 -4.51 16.48 -1.11
CA GLU A 42 -5.00 15.63 -0.03
C GLU A 42 -4.36 14.25 -0.12
N LYS A 43 -4.03 13.65 1.04
CA LYS A 43 -3.45 12.31 1.11
C LYS A 43 -4.43 11.25 0.56
N PRO A 44 -4.02 10.43 -0.42
CA PRO A 44 -4.84 9.34 -0.92
C PRO A 44 -5.07 8.26 0.14
N VAL A 45 -6.31 7.77 0.19
CA VAL A 45 -6.75 6.70 1.11
C VAL A 45 -7.07 5.42 0.34
N ALA A 46 -7.77 5.53 -0.79
CA ALA A 46 -8.10 4.39 -1.63
C ALA A 46 -8.25 4.77 -3.10
N LEU A 47 -7.85 3.85 -3.98
CA LEU A 47 -8.13 3.90 -5.40
C LEU A 47 -9.07 2.74 -5.75
N LEU A 48 -10.27 3.04 -6.24
CA LEU A 48 -11.33 2.06 -6.40
C LEU A 48 -11.79 2.00 -7.87
N HIS A 49 -11.81 0.80 -8.44
CA HIS A 49 -12.20 0.59 -9.84
C HIS A 49 -13.55 -0.12 -9.94
N ALA A 50 -14.46 0.43 -10.75
CA ALA A 50 -15.75 -0.16 -11.12
C ALA A 50 -15.88 -0.20 -12.64
N GLY A 51 -15.53 -1.29 -13.25
CA GLY A 51 -15.50 -1.42 -14.71
C GLY A 51 -14.59 -0.36 -15.34
N LYS A 52 -15.19 0.61 -16.06
CA LYS A 52 -14.44 1.71 -16.69
C LYS A 52 -14.28 2.95 -15.81
N THR A 53 -14.93 2.98 -14.66
CA THR A 53 -14.93 4.12 -13.75
C THR A 53 -13.89 3.93 -12.66
N THR A 54 -13.12 4.97 -12.39
CA THR A 54 -12.13 4.99 -11.30
C THR A 54 -12.49 6.10 -10.33
N TYR A 55 -12.47 5.76 -9.05
CA TYR A 55 -12.64 6.69 -7.95
C TYR A 55 -11.33 6.79 -7.17
N LEU A 56 -10.96 8.01 -6.79
CA LEU A 56 -9.92 8.27 -5.80
C LEU A 56 -10.61 8.80 -4.55
N VAL A 57 -10.37 8.14 -3.44
CA VAL A 57 -10.77 8.61 -2.13
C VAL A 57 -9.53 9.15 -1.42
N THR A 58 -9.62 10.35 -0.93
CA THR A 58 -8.60 11.01 -0.12
C THR A 58 -9.09 11.15 1.32
N GLU A 59 -8.27 11.67 2.22
CA GLU A 59 -8.67 11.89 3.62
C GLU A 59 -9.91 12.78 3.79
N ARG A 60 -10.25 13.60 2.78
CA ARG A 60 -11.37 14.56 2.89
C ARG A 60 -12.35 14.52 1.73
N SER A 61 -12.00 13.89 0.62
CA SER A 61 -12.78 14.02 -0.60
C SER A 61 -12.93 12.71 -1.35
N VAL A 62 -14.00 12.64 -2.14
CA VAL A 62 -14.22 11.57 -3.12
C VAL A 62 -14.15 12.18 -4.51
N PHE A 63 -13.31 11.66 -5.35
CA PHE A 63 -13.14 12.08 -6.73
C PHE A 63 -13.53 10.96 -7.68
N ARG A 64 -14.03 11.32 -8.86
CA ARG A 64 -14.24 10.41 -9.98
C ARG A 64 -13.34 10.84 -11.15
N LEU A 65 -12.72 9.87 -11.82
CA LEU A 65 -11.94 10.13 -13.02
C LEU A 65 -12.89 10.47 -14.19
N GLU A 66 -12.77 11.67 -14.73
CA GLU A 66 -13.52 12.15 -15.87
C GLU A 66 -12.55 12.71 -16.93
N GLY A 67 -12.43 11.97 -18.04
CA GLY A 67 -11.44 12.28 -19.07
C GLY A 67 -10.01 12.15 -18.52
N ALA A 68 -9.30 13.29 -18.43
CA ALA A 68 -7.90 13.35 -18.02
C ALA A 68 -7.69 13.91 -16.59
N ARG A 69 -8.74 14.02 -15.77
CA ARG A 69 -8.63 14.59 -14.42
C ARG A 69 -9.56 13.90 -13.43
N PHE A 70 -9.19 13.95 -12.17
CA PHE A 70 -10.07 13.59 -11.06
C PHE A 70 -10.93 14.78 -10.68
N VAL A 71 -12.26 14.63 -10.79
CA VAL A 71 -13.25 15.64 -10.46
C VAL A 71 -13.85 15.33 -9.11
N ARG A 72 -13.83 16.29 -8.18
CA ARG A 72 -14.41 16.13 -6.84
C ARG A 72 -15.93 15.96 -6.93
N LYS A 73 -16.43 14.92 -6.29
CA LYS A 73 -17.86 14.57 -6.25
C LYS A 73 -18.47 14.74 -4.87
N ALA A 74 -17.69 14.53 -3.82
CA ALA A 74 -18.14 14.73 -2.45
C ALA A 74 -16.95 15.18 -1.58
N GLN A 75 -17.28 15.88 -0.49
CA GLN A 75 -16.36 16.21 0.57
C GLN A 75 -16.94 15.73 1.90
N ALA A 76 -16.12 15.10 2.71
CA ALA A 76 -16.51 14.58 4.01
C ALA A 76 -16.27 15.62 5.11
N ALA A 77 -17.17 15.66 6.09
CA ALA A 77 -17.03 16.50 7.27
C ALA A 77 -15.99 15.99 8.26
N GLN A 78 -15.74 14.69 8.25
CA GLN A 78 -14.74 14.00 9.08
C GLN A 78 -13.67 13.35 8.20
N PRO A 79 -12.45 13.14 8.70
CA PRO A 79 -11.41 12.45 7.95
C PRO A 79 -11.86 11.04 7.52
N ILE A 80 -11.65 10.71 6.26
CA ILE A 80 -11.87 9.37 5.72
C ILE A 80 -10.60 8.56 5.99
N ARG A 81 -10.72 7.43 6.68
CA ARG A 81 -9.58 6.55 7.00
C ARG A 81 -9.46 5.34 6.08
N CYS A 82 -10.59 4.85 5.60
CA CYS A 82 -10.66 3.69 4.73
C CYS A 82 -11.89 3.78 3.82
N ALA A 83 -11.83 3.09 2.68
CA ALA A 83 -12.94 3.09 1.74
C ALA A 83 -13.00 1.77 0.97
N ALA A 84 -14.23 1.38 0.60
CA ALA A 84 -14.49 0.26 -0.30
C ALA A 84 -15.62 0.59 -1.27
N LEU A 85 -15.68 -0.18 -2.36
CA LEU A 85 -16.72 -0.07 -3.36
C LEU A 85 -17.49 -1.39 -3.44
N LEU A 86 -18.80 -1.31 -3.28
CA LEU A 86 -19.71 -2.42 -3.51
C LEU A 86 -20.83 -1.96 -4.46
N ASP A 87 -20.92 -2.60 -5.61
CA ASP A 87 -21.89 -2.27 -6.67
C ASP A 87 -21.83 -0.78 -7.06
N THR A 88 -22.88 -0.03 -6.77
CA THR A 88 -23.00 1.41 -7.02
C THR A 88 -22.86 2.25 -5.74
N ALA A 89 -22.27 1.71 -4.69
CA ALA A 89 -22.11 2.40 -3.42
C ALA A 89 -20.63 2.45 -2.99
N LEU A 90 -20.17 3.64 -2.71
CA LEU A 90 -18.92 3.89 -1.99
C LEU A 90 -19.20 3.85 -0.49
N TRP A 91 -18.42 3.07 0.22
CA TRP A 91 -18.45 2.96 1.66
C TRP A 91 -17.21 3.63 2.22
N LEU A 92 -17.37 4.52 3.17
CA LEU A 92 -16.30 5.31 3.77
C LEU A 92 -16.29 5.07 5.27
N GLY A 93 -15.13 4.75 5.81
CA GLY A 93 -14.91 4.67 7.26
C GLY A 93 -14.34 5.98 7.78
N THR A 94 -14.95 6.50 8.84
CA THR A 94 -14.56 7.75 9.51
C THR A 94 -14.48 7.56 11.01
N PRO A 95 -13.88 8.50 11.77
CA PRO A 95 -13.95 8.49 13.24
C PRO A 95 -15.38 8.58 13.80
N ALA A 96 -16.34 9.02 12.97
CA ALA A 96 -17.75 9.16 13.34
C ALA A 96 -18.66 8.12 12.67
N GLY A 97 -18.12 6.92 12.38
CA GLY A 97 -18.88 5.81 11.84
C GLY A 97 -18.73 5.60 10.34
N VAL A 98 -19.63 4.81 9.79
CA VAL A 98 -19.69 4.43 8.38
C VAL A 98 -20.57 5.38 7.60
N LEU A 99 -20.08 5.86 6.46
CA LEU A 99 -20.89 6.58 5.47
C LEU A 99 -21.02 5.74 4.21
N ARG A 100 -22.22 5.71 3.64
CA ARG A 100 -22.51 5.10 2.34
C ARG A 100 -22.92 6.18 1.35
N LEU A 101 -22.24 6.26 0.20
CA LEU A 101 -22.54 7.19 -0.88
C LEU A 101 -22.96 6.41 -2.13
N ASN A 102 -24.10 6.76 -2.70
CA ASN A 102 -24.48 6.26 -4.02
C ASN A 102 -23.61 6.95 -5.09
N THR A 103 -23.03 6.19 -6.02
CA THR A 103 -22.08 6.72 -7.05
C THR A 103 -22.75 7.58 -8.13
N ALA A 104 -24.07 7.68 -8.18
CA ALA A 104 -24.79 8.59 -9.05
C ALA A 104 -25.00 9.97 -8.39
N SER A 105 -25.40 10.00 -7.13
CA SER A 105 -25.75 11.22 -6.40
C SER A 105 -24.64 11.77 -5.52
N PHE A 106 -23.71 10.91 -5.07
CA PHE A 106 -22.64 11.19 -4.12
C PHE A 106 -23.13 11.78 -2.77
N ARG A 107 -24.40 11.58 -2.45
CA ARG A 107 -24.94 12.00 -1.16
C ARG A 107 -24.55 11.01 -0.09
N PRO A 108 -23.91 11.46 1.02
CA PRO A 108 -23.56 10.60 2.12
C PRO A 108 -24.78 10.26 2.97
N HIS A 109 -24.89 9.00 3.34
CA HIS A 109 -25.88 8.49 4.29
C HIS A 109 -25.13 7.74 5.39
N PRO A 110 -25.28 8.12 6.66
CA PRO A 110 -24.70 7.37 7.77
C PRO A 110 -25.36 6.00 7.86
N VAL A 111 -24.55 4.99 8.21
CA VAL A 111 -25.00 3.61 8.37
C VAL A 111 -24.68 3.15 9.78
N ALA A 112 -25.70 2.81 10.56
CA ALA A 112 -25.53 2.35 11.91
C ALA A 112 -25.00 0.91 11.96
N LEU A 113 -24.11 0.63 12.90
CA LEU A 113 -23.68 -0.72 13.23
C LEU A 113 -24.56 -1.27 14.36
N PRO A 114 -24.99 -2.54 14.30
CA PRO A 114 -25.85 -3.12 15.34
C PRO A 114 -25.09 -3.22 16.68
N GLY A 115 -25.81 -2.99 17.77
CA GLY A 115 -25.24 -3.10 19.12
C GLY A 115 -24.28 -1.98 19.53
N THR A 116 -24.17 -0.89 18.75
CA THR A 116 -23.37 0.28 19.11
C THR A 116 -24.29 1.43 19.57
N GLU A 117 -24.04 1.99 20.76
CA GLU A 117 -24.81 3.15 21.27
C GLU A 117 -24.40 4.45 20.56
N ALA A 118 -23.15 4.56 20.17
CA ALA A 118 -22.58 5.71 19.44
C ALA A 118 -21.86 5.22 18.17
N ALA A 119 -21.71 6.10 17.21
CA ALA A 119 -20.97 5.80 15.99
C ALA A 119 -19.47 5.57 16.30
N PRO A 120 -18.96 4.34 16.15
CA PRO A 120 -17.59 4.01 16.50
C PRO A 120 -16.60 4.54 15.46
N ASP A 121 -15.33 4.63 15.85
CA ASP A 121 -14.22 4.92 14.96
C ASP A 121 -13.95 3.74 14.01
N ILE A 122 -14.05 3.97 12.70
CA ILE A 122 -13.87 2.93 11.68
C ILE A 122 -12.42 2.95 11.19
N THR A 123 -11.72 1.87 11.50
CA THR A 123 -10.29 1.70 11.17
C THR A 123 -10.04 0.76 10.00
N ALA A 124 -11.01 -0.12 9.69
CA ALA A 124 -10.92 -1.02 8.55
C ALA A 124 -12.24 -1.03 7.76
N LEU A 125 -12.14 -0.99 6.43
CA LEU A 125 -13.27 -1.13 5.54
C LEU A 125 -12.79 -1.72 4.21
N PHE A 126 -13.26 -2.91 3.87
CA PHE A 126 -12.83 -3.62 2.67
C PHE A 126 -13.93 -4.57 2.17
N ARG A 127 -13.77 -5.01 0.93
CA ARG A 127 -14.70 -5.96 0.29
C ARG A 127 -14.10 -7.37 0.32
N ASP A 128 -14.90 -8.38 0.63
CA ASP A 128 -14.51 -9.78 0.46
C ASP A 128 -14.74 -10.30 -0.97
N ALA A 129 -14.20 -11.47 -1.28
CA ALA A 129 -14.36 -12.12 -2.58
C ALA A 129 -15.82 -12.52 -2.90
N ARG A 130 -16.69 -12.61 -1.88
CA ARG A 130 -18.12 -12.95 -2.01
C ARG A 130 -19.01 -11.72 -2.13
N GLY A 131 -18.42 -10.52 -2.19
CA GLY A 131 -19.15 -9.26 -2.33
C GLY A 131 -19.71 -8.69 -1.03
N GLY A 132 -19.30 -9.17 0.13
CA GLY A 132 -19.61 -8.55 1.42
C GLY A 132 -18.69 -7.37 1.72
N ILE A 133 -19.18 -6.37 2.46
CA ILE A 133 -18.38 -5.30 3.03
C ILE A 133 -18.05 -5.64 4.48
N TRP A 134 -16.77 -5.61 4.80
CA TRP A 134 -16.26 -5.80 6.14
C TRP A 134 -15.92 -4.46 6.75
N VAL A 135 -16.29 -4.29 8.00
CA VAL A 135 -16.09 -3.05 8.77
C VAL A 135 -15.42 -3.40 10.08
N GLY A 136 -14.24 -2.87 10.30
CA GLY A 136 -13.57 -2.89 11.60
C GLY A 136 -13.86 -1.60 12.35
N ALA A 137 -14.56 -1.73 13.46
CA ALA A 137 -15.01 -0.64 14.32
C ALA A 137 -14.26 -0.72 15.65
N ASN A 138 -13.38 0.25 15.90
CA ASN A 138 -12.55 0.27 17.09
C ASN A 138 -13.40 0.32 18.36
N GLY A 139 -13.15 -0.56 19.31
CA GLY A 139 -13.94 -0.71 20.51
C GLY A 139 -15.26 -1.50 20.37
N ALA A 140 -15.74 -1.74 19.13
CA ALA A 140 -17.01 -2.42 18.88
C ALA A 140 -16.87 -3.80 18.20
N GLY A 141 -15.77 -4.03 17.47
CA GLY A 141 -15.50 -5.30 16.82
C GLY A 141 -15.58 -5.24 15.29
N VAL A 142 -15.71 -6.40 14.67
CA VAL A 142 -15.76 -6.57 13.22
C VAL A 142 -17.15 -6.95 12.76
N PHE A 143 -17.63 -6.24 11.77
CA PHE A 143 -18.98 -6.43 11.20
C PHE A 143 -18.86 -6.76 9.71
N ARG A 144 -19.81 -7.54 9.21
CA ARG A 144 -19.95 -7.85 7.79
C ARG A 144 -21.32 -7.43 7.28
N TRP A 145 -21.34 -6.59 6.24
CA TRP A 145 -22.53 -6.24 5.50
C TRP A 145 -22.74 -7.21 4.35
N ALA A 146 -23.84 -7.91 4.36
CA ALA A 146 -24.29 -8.76 3.27
C ALA A 146 -25.82 -8.85 3.28
N ASN A 147 -26.45 -9.03 2.12
CA ASN A 147 -27.90 -9.20 1.98
C ASN A 147 -28.75 -8.08 2.63
N GLY A 148 -28.19 -6.87 2.75
CA GLY A 148 -28.92 -5.71 3.26
C GLY A 148 -28.83 -5.48 4.76
N PHE A 149 -28.05 -6.25 5.51
CA PHE A 149 -27.88 -6.08 6.96
C PHE A 149 -26.44 -6.37 7.41
N PHE A 150 -26.09 -5.90 8.60
CA PHE A 150 -24.83 -6.23 9.26
C PHE A 150 -24.98 -7.44 10.17
N THR A 151 -23.95 -8.29 10.18
CA THR A 151 -23.70 -9.31 11.22
C THR A 151 -22.40 -8.97 11.93
N GLN A 152 -22.34 -9.14 13.24
CA GLN A 152 -21.08 -9.06 13.99
C GLN A 152 -20.37 -10.39 13.87
N GLU A 153 -19.12 -10.34 13.38
CA GLU A 153 -18.34 -11.54 13.03
C GLU A 153 -17.19 -11.81 14.01
N LEU A 154 -16.70 -10.76 14.66
CA LEU A 154 -15.61 -10.89 15.63
C LEU A 154 -15.71 -9.81 16.71
N HIS A 155 -15.59 -10.21 17.98
CA HIS A 155 -15.45 -9.31 19.11
C HIS A 155 -13.97 -9.08 19.38
N THR A 156 -13.46 -7.89 19.08
CA THR A 156 -12.09 -7.48 19.38
C THR A 156 -12.04 -5.96 19.55
N PRO A 157 -11.35 -5.46 20.56
CA PRO A 157 -11.40 -4.03 20.90
C PRO A 157 -10.50 -3.16 20.03
N ALA A 158 -9.35 -3.68 19.61
CA ALA A 158 -8.31 -2.88 18.94
C ALA A 158 -8.09 -3.38 17.51
N ILE A 159 -8.69 -2.68 16.54
CA ILE A 159 -8.60 -3.02 15.12
C ILE A 159 -7.78 -1.94 14.42
N ASN A 160 -6.67 -2.35 13.80
CA ASN A 160 -5.75 -1.47 13.08
C ASN A 160 -5.98 -1.50 11.56
N GLY A 161 -6.53 -2.61 11.03
CA GLY A 161 -6.76 -2.77 9.61
C GLY A 161 -7.45 -4.08 9.27
N GLY A 162 -7.77 -4.25 8.00
CA GLY A 162 -8.35 -5.49 7.50
C GLY A 162 -8.16 -5.65 6.00
N ALA A 163 -8.16 -6.90 5.54
CA ALA A 163 -8.03 -7.25 4.14
C ALA A 163 -8.75 -8.57 3.83
N ALA A 164 -9.04 -8.80 2.55
CA ALA A 164 -9.45 -10.09 2.04
C ALA A 164 -8.47 -10.56 0.98
N THR A 165 -8.22 -11.88 0.96
CA THR A 165 -7.36 -12.53 -0.03
C THR A 165 -8.18 -13.36 -1.02
N ALA A 166 -7.60 -13.71 -2.16
CA ALA A 166 -8.29 -14.39 -3.26
C ALA A 166 -8.82 -15.78 -2.89
N ASP A 167 -8.26 -16.42 -1.88
CA ASP A 167 -8.71 -17.68 -1.30
C ASP A 167 -9.97 -17.54 -0.41
N SER A 168 -10.59 -16.36 -0.43
CA SER A 168 -11.75 -15.98 0.41
C SER A 168 -11.45 -15.90 1.90
N SER A 169 -10.19 -15.87 2.30
CA SER A 169 -9.82 -15.57 3.68
C SER A 169 -10.03 -14.09 3.97
N VAL A 170 -10.48 -13.80 5.19
CA VAL A 170 -10.60 -12.45 5.74
C VAL A 170 -9.60 -12.30 6.88
N TRP A 171 -8.87 -11.21 6.88
CA TRP A 171 -7.80 -10.94 7.79
C TRP A 171 -8.03 -9.64 8.55
N ILE A 172 -7.82 -9.66 9.85
CA ILE A 172 -8.00 -8.49 10.73
C ILE A 172 -6.70 -8.25 11.50
N ALA A 173 -6.12 -7.09 11.29
CA ALA A 173 -4.97 -6.58 12.03
C ALA A 173 -5.42 -6.01 13.37
N THR A 174 -4.77 -6.41 14.45
CA THR A 174 -5.06 -5.91 15.79
C THR A 174 -3.77 -5.57 16.53
N SER A 175 -3.90 -4.86 17.65
CA SER A 175 -2.76 -4.59 18.53
C SER A 175 -2.36 -5.79 19.43
N ILE A 176 -3.03 -6.92 19.24
CA ILE A 176 -2.80 -8.17 19.99
C ILE A 176 -2.64 -9.39 19.07
N GLY A 177 -2.24 -9.17 17.83
CA GLY A 177 -2.01 -10.20 16.82
C GLY A 177 -2.85 -10.03 15.57
N LEU A 178 -2.84 -11.06 14.74
CA LEU A 178 -3.55 -11.15 13.47
C LEU A 178 -4.66 -12.21 13.58
N SER A 179 -5.86 -11.89 13.14
CA SER A 179 -6.96 -12.86 13.05
C SER A 179 -7.29 -13.19 11.60
N ARG A 180 -7.42 -14.46 11.27
CA ARG A 180 -7.82 -14.96 9.95
C ARG A 180 -9.14 -15.71 10.06
N LYS A 181 -10.10 -15.36 9.22
CA LYS A 181 -11.32 -16.14 9.00
C LYS A 181 -11.20 -16.94 7.71
N GLN A 182 -11.39 -18.23 7.82
CA GLN A 182 -11.47 -19.15 6.68
C GLN A 182 -12.72 -20.03 6.83
N GLY A 183 -13.66 -19.88 5.93
CA GLY A 183 -14.99 -20.48 6.13
C GLY A 183 -15.68 -19.92 7.38
N PRO A 184 -16.18 -20.77 8.28
CA PRO A 184 -16.81 -20.32 9.54
C PRO A 184 -15.81 -20.02 10.66
N GLU A 185 -14.57 -20.49 10.55
CA GLU A 185 -13.60 -20.48 11.64
C GLU A 185 -12.69 -19.27 11.65
N TRP A 186 -12.38 -18.80 12.87
CA TRP A 186 -11.37 -17.82 13.14
C TRP A 186 -10.11 -18.45 13.72
N THR A 187 -8.97 -18.12 13.15
CA THR A 187 -7.65 -18.48 13.65
C THR A 187 -6.92 -17.23 14.06
N ARG A 188 -6.25 -17.26 15.20
CA ARG A 188 -5.44 -16.16 15.70
C ARG A 188 -3.96 -16.50 15.57
N TYR A 189 -3.17 -15.51 15.19
CA TYR A 189 -1.72 -15.52 15.12
C TYR A 189 -1.17 -14.48 16.09
N ASN A 190 -0.19 -14.82 16.88
CA ASN A 190 0.50 -13.92 17.82
C ASN A 190 1.97 -14.33 17.96
N GLU A 191 2.76 -13.50 18.66
CA GLU A 191 4.19 -13.74 18.88
C GLU A 191 4.46 -14.90 19.85
N GLU A 192 3.56 -15.18 20.77
CA GLU A 192 3.81 -16.11 21.89
C GLU A 192 3.50 -17.58 21.57
N GLY A 193 3.14 -17.92 20.35
CA GLY A 193 2.99 -19.33 19.90
C GLY A 193 1.97 -20.17 20.66
N VAL A 194 1.12 -19.57 21.51
CA VAL A 194 0.15 -20.28 22.36
C VAL A 194 -0.83 -21.14 21.54
N ALA A 195 -0.94 -20.87 20.24
CA ALA A 195 -1.81 -21.58 19.31
C ALA A 195 -1.08 -22.23 18.14
N ASN A 196 0.22 -22.48 18.21
CA ASN A 196 1.08 -23.02 17.15
C ASN A 196 1.12 -22.20 15.85
N ARG A 197 0.78 -20.90 15.91
CA ARG A 197 0.77 -20.02 14.75
C ARG A 197 1.38 -18.69 15.12
N GLU A 198 2.66 -18.56 14.84
CA GLU A 198 3.48 -17.43 15.22
C GLU A 198 3.58 -16.39 14.11
N ILE A 199 3.58 -15.14 14.53
CA ILE A 199 4.01 -13.98 13.73
C ILE A 199 5.10 -13.24 14.52
N PRO A 200 5.97 -12.48 13.82
CA PRO A 200 7.13 -11.87 14.47
C PRO A 200 6.84 -10.84 15.56
N ASP A 201 5.64 -10.25 15.59
CA ASP A 201 5.24 -9.21 16.53
C ASP A 201 3.72 -9.18 16.69
N ASN A 202 3.23 -8.88 17.88
CA ASN A 202 1.80 -8.81 18.20
C ASN A 202 1.12 -7.55 17.64
N ILE A 203 1.85 -6.45 17.45
CA ILE A 203 1.26 -5.20 16.98
C ILE A 203 1.22 -5.21 15.45
N VAL A 204 0.10 -5.67 14.91
CA VAL A 204 -0.14 -5.64 13.47
C VAL A 204 -0.74 -4.29 13.09
N GLU A 205 0.02 -3.48 12.34
CA GLU A 205 -0.36 -2.11 11.97
C GLU A 205 -1.17 -2.05 10.69
N LYS A 206 -0.77 -2.81 9.66
CA LYS A 206 -1.37 -2.77 8.33
C LYS A 206 -1.40 -4.13 7.65
N LEU A 207 -2.37 -4.31 6.78
CA LEU A 207 -2.49 -5.43 5.87
C LEU A 207 -2.49 -4.92 4.43
N LEU A 208 -1.54 -5.38 3.63
CA LEU A 208 -1.37 -4.93 2.26
C LEU A 208 -1.48 -6.13 1.30
N PRO A 209 -2.68 -6.43 0.79
CA PRO A 209 -2.82 -7.45 -0.24
C PRO A 209 -2.19 -6.96 -1.55
N ASP A 210 -1.35 -7.80 -2.16
CA ASP A 210 -0.81 -7.50 -3.49
C ASP A 210 -1.67 -8.15 -4.59
N ASN A 211 -1.41 -7.74 -5.84
CA ASN A 211 -2.15 -8.25 -6.99
C ASN A 211 -1.74 -9.66 -7.43
N ALA A 212 -0.77 -10.28 -6.79
CA ALA A 212 -0.44 -11.71 -6.92
C ALA A 212 -1.21 -12.57 -5.91
N GLY A 213 -1.97 -11.93 -5.01
CA GLY A 213 -2.78 -12.58 -3.98
C GLY A 213 -2.04 -12.83 -2.67
N ASN A 214 -0.80 -12.36 -2.53
CA ASN A 214 -0.09 -12.44 -1.26
C ASN A 214 -0.62 -11.38 -0.29
N LEU A 215 -0.56 -11.68 1.00
CA LEU A 215 -0.86 -10.73 2.07
C LEU A 215 0.45 -10.34 2.78
N TRP A 216 0.79 -9.07 2.71
CA TRP A 216 1.89 -8.47 3.45
C TRP A 216 1.35 -7.94 4.78
N VAL A 217 1.88 -8.47 5.87
CA VAL A 217 1.50 -8.10 7.24
C VAL A 217 2.59 -7.19 7.78
N VAL A 218 2.26 -5.92 7.96
CA VAL A 218 3.16 -4.91 8.49
C VAL A 218 2.93 -4.79 9.99
N MET A 219 3.97 -5.00 10.75
CA MET A 219 4.00 -4.95 12.22
C MET A 219 4.96 -3.85 12.65
N SER A 220 4.98 -3.49 13.94
CA SER A 220 5.83 -2.41 14.43
C SER A 220 7.32 -2.65 14.16
N ASP A 221 7.80 -3.89 14.33
CA ASP A 221 9.21 -4.23 14.16
C ASP A 221 9.49 -5.22 13.02
N ALA A 222 8.46 -5.71 12.32
CA ALA A 222 8.63 -6.76 11.33
C ALA A 222 7.60 -6.67 10.20
N ILE A 223 7.92 -7.35 9.09
CA ILE A 223 6.97 -7.62 8.02
C ILE A 223 7.01 -9.12 7.74
N CYS A 224 5.85 -9.76 7.67
CA CYS A 224 5.73 -11.13 7.18
C CYS A 224 4.80 -11.19 5.97
N VAL A 225 4.90 -12.29 5.20
CA VAL A 225 4.13 -12.50 3.98
C VAL A 225 3.43 -13.84 4.03
N PHE A 226 2.12 -13.81 3.83
CA PHE A 226 1.33 -15.00 3.55
C PHE A 226 1.20 -15.13 2.04
N GLU A 227 1.84 -16.13 1.45
CA GLU A 227 1.87 -16.31 0.01
C GLU A 227 0.58 -16.97 -0.51
N ALA A 228 0.07 -16.48 -1.66
CA ALA A 228 -1.14 -17.00 -2.29
C ALA A 228 -0.99 -18.44 -2.81
N THR A 229 0.23 -18.83 -3.20
CA THR A 229 0.56 -20.17 -3.69
C THR A 229 0.73 -21.16 -2.55
N GLY A 230 0.32 -20.76 -1.34
CA GLY A 230 0.49 -21.53 -0.12
C GLY A 230 -0.07 -22.94 -0.21
N ARG A 231 0.79 -23.87 -0.59
CA ARG A 231 0.65 -25.28 -0.21
C ARG A 231 0.62 -25.46 1.31
N HIS A 232 0.71 -24.38 2.03
CA HIS A 232 0.83 -24.27 3.47
C HIS A 232 -0.49 -23.99 4.20
N ALA A 233 -1.63 -23.95 3.48
CA ALA A 233 -2.93 -23.86 4.12
C ALA A 233 -3.28 -25.10 4.98
N GLU A 234 -2.62 -26.21 4.74
CA GLU A 234 -2.86 -27.48 5.44
C GLU A 234 -1.65 -28.00 6.24
N ALA A 235 -0.47 -27.43 6.05
CA ALA A 235 0.70 -27.85 6.80
C ALA A 235 0.87 -26.94 8.02
N GLU A 236 1.09 -27.55 9.17
CA GLU A 236 1.64 -26.94 10.38
C GLU A 236 3.04 -26.34 10.14
N ALA A 237 3.39 -26.03 8.90
CA ALA A 237 4.69 -25.56 8.49
C ALA A 237 4.83 -24.08 8.79
N GLU A 238 5.98 -23.75 9.36
CA GLU A 238 6.50 -22.42 9.58
C GLU A 238 6.14 -21.49 8.42
N LEU A 239 5.36 -20.46 8.72
CA LEU A 239 5.07 -19.40 7.76
C LEU A 239 6.38 -18.74 7.36
N PRO A 240 6.69 -18.58 6.07
CA PRO A 240 7.89 -17.88 5.65
C PRO A 240 7.78 -16.42 6.13
N THR A 241 8.41 -16.16 7.27
CA THR A 241 8.47 -14.81 7.84
C THR A 241 9.67 -14.10 7.27
N VAL A 242 9.42 -12.97 6.62
CA VAL A 242 10.46 -12.06 6.18
C VAL A 242 10.53 -10.92 7.17
N LYS A 243 11.55 -10.89 8.03
CA LYS A 243 11.82 -9.73 8.85
C LYS A 243 12.43 -8.64 7.97
N PHE A 244 11.61 -7.71 7.53
CA PHE A 244 12.08 -6.42 7.04
C PHE A 244 12.33 -5.54 8.26
N LEU A 245 13.57 -5.39 8.65
CA LEU A 245 13.95 -4.32 9.55
C LEU A 245 13.84 -3.01 8.75
N GLY A 246 12.63 -2.45 8.71
CA GLY A 246 12.43 -1.09 8.25
C GLY A 246 13.34 -0.17 9.07
N ARG A 247 13.93 0.83 8.43
CA ARG A 247 14.56 1.91 9.19
C ARG A 247 13.47 2.59 10.00
N PRO A 248 13.71 2.99 11.26
CA PRO A 248 12.80 3.87 11.97
C PRO A 248 12.43 5.05 11.06
N GLY A 249 11.12 5.26 10.84
CA GLY A 249 10.63 6.30 9.94
C GLY A 249 10.45 5.92 8.47
N ASN A 250 10.83 4.72 8.04
CA ASN A 250 10.55 4.26 6.67
C ASN A 250 9.27 3.39 6.63
N GLU A 251 8.15 4.05 6.60
CA GLU A 251 6.84 3.43 6.59
C GLU A 251 6.53 2.78 5.23
N LEU A 252 5.99 1.55 5.24
CA LEU A 252 5.49 0.87 4.05
C LEU A 252 4.02 1.22 3.82
N PHE A 253 3.72 1.75 2.64
CA PHE A 253 2.37 2.19 2.26
C PHE A 253 1.66 1.23 1.32
N GLY A 254 2.39 0.51 0.46
CA GLY A 254 1.78 -0.37 -0.51
C GLY A 254 2.77 -1.31 -1.19
N VAL A 255 2.26 -2.43 -1.69
CA VAL A 255 3.03 -3.44 -2.42
C VAL A 255 2.31 -3.78 -3.71
N ALA A 256 3.07 -3.93 -4.81
CA ALA A 256 2.56 -4.41 -6.08
C ALA A 256 3.50 -5.45 -6.68
N SER A 257 2.94 -6.55 -7.16
CA SER A 257 3.66 -7.57 -7.90
C SER A 257 3.63 -7.25 -9.39
N LEU A 258 4.80 -7.19 -10.03
CA LEU A 258 4.95 -6.84 -11.43
C LEU A 258 5.57 -8.03 -12.19
N PRO A 259 4.76 -8.86 -12.88
CA PRO A 259 5.23 -10.05 -13.57
C PRO A 259 6.41 -9.75 -14.51
N GLY A 260 7.45 -10.56 -14.43
CA GLY A 260 8.68 -10.38 -15.23
C GLY A 260 9.59 -9.23 -14.79
N THR A 261 9.23 -8.49 -13.73
CA THR A 261 10.04 -7.37 -13.24
C THR A 261 10.40 -7.52 -11.78
N GLY A 262 9.44 -7.80 -10.90
CA GLY A 262 9.67 -7.92 -9.46
C GLY A 262 8.51 -7.43 -8.61
N ARG A 263 8.78 -7.18 -7.34
CA ARG A 263 7.85 -6.57 -6.38
C ARG A 263 8.22 -5.13 -6.14
N LEU A 264 7.25 -4.24 -6.23
CA LEU A 264 7.41 -2.81 -6.00
C LEU A 264 6.81 -2.45 -4.65
N PHE A 265 7.57 -1.71 -3.86
CA PHE A 265 7.18 -1.20 -2.55
C PHE A 265 7.10 0.32 -2.61
N ALA A 266 5.99 0.88 -2.13
CA ALA A 266 5.88 2.31 -1.84
C ALA A 266 6.21 2.53 -0.37
N THR A 267 7.21 3.36 -0.11
CA THR A 267 7.70 3.66 1.23
C THR A 267 7.78 5.16 1.47
N ALA A 268 7.99 5.58 2.71
CA ALA A 268 8.23 6.99 3.03
C ALA A 268 9.44 7.57 2.28
N ASP A 269 10.46 6.75 2.00
CA ASP A 269 11.65 7.14 1.24
C ASP A 269 11.47 7.05 -0.29
N GLY A 270 10.29 6.65 -0.78
CA GLY A 270 9.98 6.50 -2.20
C GLY A 270 9.74 5.07 -2.64
N LEU A 271 9.96 4.80 -3.91
CA LEU A 271 9.73 3.48 -4.51
C LEU A 271 10.97 2.61 -4.45
N LEU A 272 10.79 1.38 -3.93
CA LEU A 272 11.82 0.34 -3.90
C LEU A 272 11.39 -0.84 -4.75
N LEU A 273 12.28 -1.36 -5.58
CA LEU A 273 12.05 -2.55 -6.40
C LEU A 273 12.88 -3.73 -5.87
N LEU A 274 12.22 -4.85 -5.60
CA LEU A 274 12.83 -6.16 -5.44
C LEU A 274 12.71 -6.92 -6.77
N PRO A 275 13.82 -7.14 -7.51
CA PRO A 275 13.79 -7.84 -8.81
C PRO A 275 13.32 -9.29 -8.68
N ASN A 276 12.77 -9.83 -9.79
CA ASN A 276 12.36 -11.24 -9.91
C ASN A 276 13.52 -12.21 -10.13
N GLU A 277 14.67 -12.00 -9.53
CA GLU A 277 15.58 -13.13 -9.39
C GLU A 277 14.95 -14.13 -8.42
N PRO A 278 15.31 -15.45 -8.47
CA PRO A 278 14.78 -16.41 -7.52
C PRO A 278 15.29 -16.07 -6.12
N VAL A 279 14.79 -15.00 -5.59
CA VAL A 279 14.96 -14.64 -4.20
C VAL A 279 14.05 -15.60 -3.48
N ASN A 280 14.63 -16.67 -2.97
CA ASN A 280 14.01 -17.48 -1.98
C ASN A 280 13.62 -16.54 -0.84
N LEU A 281 12.31 -16.31 -0.64
CA LEU A 281 11.84 -15.49 0.48
C LEU A 281 12.31 -16.04 1.83
N ALA A 282 12.58 -17.34 1.91
CA ALA A 282 13.27 -17.95 3.04
C ALA A 282 14.70 -17.41 3.26
N SER A 283 15.33 -16.76 2.26
CA SER A 283 16.63 -16.08 2.46
C SER A 283 16.53 -14.75 3.19
N PHE A 284 15.32 -14.25 3.44
CA PHE A 284 15.07 -13.14 4.36
C PHE A 284 14.81 -13.63 5.80
N ALA A 285 14.83 -14.96 6.06
CA ALA A 285 14.88 -15.46 7.42
C ALA A 285 16.00 -14.72 8.19
N PRO A 286 15.87 -14.49 9.50
CA PRO A 286 16.88 -13.80 10.28
C PRO A 286 18.20 -14.52 10.08
N ALA A 287 18.94 -14.07 9.07
CA ALA A 287 20.29 -14.48 8.91
C ALA A 287 20.99 -13.99 10.15
N THR A 288 21.43 -14.89 10.96
CA THR A 288 22.56 -14.68 11.81
C THR A 288 23.52 -13.79 11.02
N ASP A 289 23.54 -12.49 11.32
CA ASP A 289 24.56 -11.46 11.11
C ASP A 289 25.20 -11.23 9.71
N LYS A 290 24.83 -11.90 8.63
CA LYS A 290 25.68 -11.85 7.42
C LYS A 290 25.02 -11.46 6.09
N VAL A 291 23.73 -11.29 5.96
CA VAL A 291 23.12 -10.80 4.70
C VAL A 291 22.24 -9.60 4.98
N GLU A 292 22.75 -8.41 4.65
CA GLU A 292 21.94 -7.20 4.70
C GLU A 292 20.86 -7.25 3.60
N PRO A 293 19.56 -7.32 3.94
CA PRO A 293 18.46 -7.23 2.97
C PRO A 293 18.52 -5.97 2.10
N LYS A 294 19.17 -4.92 2.58
CA LYS A 294 19.38 -3.64 1.89
C LYS A 294 20.07 -3.73 0.53
N ARG A 295 20.81 -4.81 0.22
CA ARG A 295 21.48 -4.96 -1.07
C ARG A 295 20.58 -5.44 -2.19
N LEU A 296 19.40 -6.01 -1.86
CA LEU A 296 18.49 -6.56 -2.85
C LEU A 296 17.46 -5.54 -3.36
N LEU A 297 17.15 -4.53 -2.55
CA LEU A 297 16.17 -3.49 -2.91
C LEU A 297 16.83 -2.41 -3.77
N ILE A 298 16.27 -2.17 -4.94
CA ILE A 298 16.73 -1.15 -5.87
C ILE A 298 15.83 0.09 -5.69
N PRO A 299 16.38 1.21 -5.17
CA PRO A 299 15.62 2.45 -5.15
C PRO A 299 15.40 2.94 -6.58
N LEU A 300 14.16 3.31 -6.87
CA LEU A 300 13.77 3.88 -8.16
C LEU A 300 13.78 5.40 -8.07
N PRO A 301 14.10 6.08 -9.18
CA PRO A 301 14.08 7.54 -9.21
C PRO A 301 12.64 8.02 -8.98
N GLN A 302 12.52 9.16 -8.32
CA GLN A 302 11.24 9.84 -8.18
C GLN A 302 10.68 10.17 -9.57
N LEU A 303 9.45 9.80 -9.81
CA LEU A 303 8.77 10.12 -11.07
C LEU A 303 8.44 11.62 -11.06
N PRO A 304 8.83 12.37 -12.10
CA PRO A 304 8.58 13.81 -12.15
C PRO A 304 7.11 14.14 -11.88
N GLY A 305 6.86 15.00 -10.90
CA GLY A 305 5.54 15.44 -10.50
C GLY A 305 4.61 14.39 -9.93
N THR A 306 5.13 13.29 -9.40
CA THR A 306 4.32 12.23 -8.79
C THR A 306 4.41 12.26 -7.27
N GLY A 307 5.36 12.99 -6.69
CA GLY A 307 5.64 12.90 -5.25
C GLY A 307 6.03 11.49 -4.82
N ASN A 308 5.93 11.23 -3.53
CA ASN A 308 6.09 9.87 -2.99
C ASN A 308 4.72 9.18 -3.00
N PRO A 309 4.54 8.08 -3.79
CA PRO A 309 3.28 7.38 -3.82
C PRO A 309 2.95 6.73 -2.47
N VAL A 310 1.72 6.91 -2.02
CA VAL A 310 1.19 6.26 -0.81
C VAL A 310 0.19 5.14 -1.15
N LEU A 311 -0.24 5.03 -2.42
CA LEU A 311 -1.04 3.92 -2.90
C LEU A 311 -0.41 3.33 -4.16
N LEU A 312 -0.33 2.00 -4.19
CA LEU A 312 0.01 1.20 -5.36
C LEU A 312 -1.16 0.28 -5.70
N GLN A 313 -1.53 0.24 -6.98
CA GLN A 313 -2.52 -0.70 -7.45
C GLN A 313 -2.22 -1.14 -8.87
N VAL A 314 -2.45 -2.41 -9.17
CA VAL A 314 -2.38 -2.95 -10.53
C VAL A 314 -3.81 -3.26 -10.97
N ASP A 315 -4.23 -2.66 -12.07
CA ASP A 315 -5.57 -2.87 -12.61
C ASP A 315 -5.67 -4.14 -13.47
N GLN A 316 -6.89 -4.44 -13.92
CA GLN A 316 -7.17 -5.60 -14.78
C GLN A 316 -6.43 -5.57 -16.12
N GLN A 317 -6.02 -4.38 -16.62
CA GLN A 317 -5.21 -4.19 -17.80
C GLN A 317 -3.70 -4.27 -17.50
N ARG A 318 -3.32 -4.69 -16.29
CA ARG A 318 -1.93 -4.76 -15.80
C ARG A 318 -1.21 -3.41 -15.85
N ARG A 319 -1.93 -2.31 -15.66
CA ARG A 319 -1.34 -0.98 -15.51
C ARG A 319 -1.11 -0.72 -14.04
N LEU A 320 0.04 -0.16 -13.73
CA LEU A 320 0.41 0.27 -12.39
C LEU A 320 -0.11 1.69 -12.15
N TRP A 321 -0.92 1.85 -11.14
CA TRP A 321 -1.44 3.11 -10.64
C TRP A 321 -0.66 3.51 -9.40
N LEU A 322 -0.14 4.72 -9.41
CA LEU A 322 0.64 5.33 -8.34
C LEU A 322 -0.09 6.58 -7.90
N ALA A 323 -0.59 6.63 -6.67
CA ALA A 323 -1.26 7.81 -6.15
C ALA A 323 -0.46 8.44 -5.01
N SER A 324 -0.33 9.76 -5.05
CA SER A 324 0.29 10.61 -4.05
C SER A 324 -0.56 11.86 -3.84
N GLU A 325 -0.17 12.72 -2.92
CA GLU A 325 -0.80 14.04 -2.71
C GLU A 325 -0.71 14.96 -3.94
N GLU A 326 0.28 14.75 -4.81
CA GLU A 326 0.48 15.54 -6.03
C GLU A 326 -0.37 15.07 -7.21
N GLY A 327 -0.94 13.86 -7.14
CA GLY A 327 -1.76 13.29 -8.18
C GLY A 327 -1.61 11.80 -8.40
N VAL A 328 -2.15 11.33 -9.50
CA VAL A 328 -2.14 9.91 -9.89
C VAL A 328 -1.40 9.72 -11.19
N THR A 329 -0.41 8.83 -11.19
CA THR A 329 0.34 8.42 -12.39
C THR A 329 0.00 6.99 -12.75
N VAL A 330 -0.20 6.72 -14.05
CA VAL A 330 -0.49 5.38 -14.54
C VAL A 330 0.60 4.92 -15.50
N LEU A 331 1.17 3.76 -15.24
CA LEU A 331 2.24 3.18 -16.05
C LEU A 331 1.78 1.84 -16.64
N THR A 332 2.00 1.64 -17.92
CA THR A 332 1.92 0.30 -18.50
C THR A 332 3.11 -0.54 -18.05
N ALA A 333 2.99 -1.87 -18.05
CA ALA A 333 4.09 -2.76 -17.71
C ALA A 333 5.35 -2.45 -18.52
N LYS A 334 5.21 -2.19 -19.84
CA LYS A 334 6.32 -1.81 -20.73
C LYS A 334 6.95 -0.48 -20.34
N ALA A 335 6.15 0.52 -19.94
CA ALA A 335 6.68 1.82 -19.50
C ALA A 335 7.44 1.69 -18.20
N PHE A 336 6.96 0.87 -17.25
CA PHE A 336 7.64 0.60 -16.01
C PHE A 336 8.96 -0.16 -16.21
N GLN A 337 8.97 -1.20 -17.05
CA GLN A 337 10.20 -1.94 -17.38
C GLN A 337 11.26 -1.03 -17.99
N ARG A 338 10.90 -0.12 -18.89
CA ARG A 338 11.83 0.87 -19.43
C ARG A 338 12.42 1.80 -18.35
N LEU A 339 11.60 2.20 -17.38
CA LEU A 339 12.05 2.99 -16.24
C LEU A 339 13.10 2.23 -15.42
N VAL A 340 12.85 0.96 -15.12
CA VAL A 340 13.79 0.11 -14.39
C VAL A 340 15.10 -0.09 -15.15
N GLN A 341 15.02 -0.36 -16.46
CA GLN A 341 16.20 -0.52 -17.32
C GLN A 341 17.06 0.75 -17.37
N ALA A 342 16.42 1.91 -17.54
CA ALA A 342 17.10 3.20 -17.52
C ALA A 342 17.79 3.48 -16.18
N ASN A 343 17.12 3.17 -15.07
CA ASN A 343 17.69 3.32 -13.73
C ASN A 343 18.91 2.40 -13.53
N ASN A 344 18.82 1.15 -13.97
CA ASN A 344 19.92 0.18 -13.85
C ASN A 344 21.13 0.59 -14.73
N ALA A 345 20.90 1.12 -15.93
CA ALA A 345 21.97 1.64 -16.80
C ALA A 345 22.67 2.85 -16.16
N ALA A 346 21.91 3.80 -15.61
CA ALA A 346 22.47 4.96 -14.91
C ALA A 346 23.31 4.55 -13.69
N ARG A 347 22.85 3.56 -12.92
CA ARG A 347 23.62 3.03 -11.76
C ARG A 347 24.92 2.37 -12.18
N LYS A 348 24.94 1.58 -13.27
CA LYS A 348 26.15 0.94 -13.78
C LYS A 348 27.16 1.95 -14.27
N SER A 349 26.73 3.02 -14.94
CA SER A 349 27.64 4.08 -15.39
C SER A 349 28.27 4.85 -14.23
N LEU A 350 27.53 5.10 -13.15
CA LEU A 350 28.05 5.72 -11.94
C LEU A 350 29.09 4.84 -11.23
N THR A 351 28.83 3.53 -11.14
CA THR A 351 29.78 2.59 -10.52
C THR A 351 31.06 2.47 -11.35
N ALA A 352 30.97 2.48 -12.67
CA ALA A 352 32.12 2.42 -13.57
C ALA A 352 32.97 3.72 -13.54
N SER A 353 32.37 4.86 -13.25
CA SER A 353 33.09 6.14 -13.13
C SER A 353 33.73 6.35 -11.77
N LEU A 354 33.47 5.53 -10.78
CA LEU A 354 34.00 5.57 -9.43
C LEU A 354 35.14 4.57 -9.18
N ILE A 355 35.46 3.75 -10.19
CA ILE A 355 36.62 2.85 -10.17
C ILE A 355 37.72 3.57 -10.95
N PRO A 356 38.84 4.00 -10.29
CA PRO A 356 39.95 4.68 -10.95
C PRO A 356 40.72 3.75 -11.91
#